data_da32af84abdfdae4e73d224c2458e0d1
#
_entry.id   da32af84abdfdae4e73d224c2458e0d1
#
_cell.length_a   1.000
_cell.length_b   1.000
_cell.length_c   1.000
_cell.angle_alpha   90.00
_cell.angle_beta   90.00
_cell.angle_gamma   90.00
#
_symmetry.space_group_name_H-M   'P 1'
#
loop_
_entity.id
_entity.type
_entity.pdbx_description
1 polymer ?
#
loop_
_entity_poly.entity_id
_entity_poly.type
_entity_poly.pdbx_seq_one_letter_code
_entity_poly.pdbx_strand_id
1 'polypeptide(L)'
;NNSDLKINTITLLFANAATINSTLINKGINLLNKSLYFDSAVTTSVYNMWSPVRARVKNKKNCLMPFLPLKVISNPNFNCDRDSQGQMYFADMSASVVRPRCLENMKNGLPPQKWMGRKIASIDSENGCDIDYEWQIPSVEFWLKKNGFKIKSR
;
A
#
# COMPACT_ATOMS: atom_id res chain seq x y z
N ASN A 1 13.70 -8.74 32.39
CA ASN A 1 14.57 -7.81 31.67
C ASN A 1 15.25 -8.53 30.51
N ASN A 2 14.66 -8.53 29.30
CA ASN A 2 15.29 -9.00 28.06
C ASN A 2 16.03 -7.82 27.43
N SER A 3 17.09 -7.35 28.05
CA SER A 3 17.89 -6.19 27.61
C SER A 3 18.76 -6.46 26.36
N ASP A 4 18.80 -7.70 25.84
CA ASP A 4 19.73 -8.11 24.78
C ASP A 4 19.05 -8.47 23.45
N LEU A 5 17.73 -8.33 23.35
CA LEU A 5 17.01 -8.59 22.10
C LEU A 5 17.19 -7.44 21.11
N LYS A 6 18.01 -7.67 20.08
CA LYS A 6 18.17 -6.73 18.96
C LYS A 6 16.98 -6.86 18.01
N ILE A 7 16.11 -5.86 17.99
CA ILE A 7 14.99 -5.78 17.03
C ILE A 7 15.53 -5.39 15.66
N ASN A 8 15.40 -6.26 14.67
CA ASN A 8 15.86 -6.00 13.30
C ASN A 8 14.75 -5.44 12.41
N THR A 9 13.50 -5.88 12.64
CA THR A 9 12.32 -5.44 11.88
C THR A 9 11.11 -5.35 12.80
N ILE A 10 10.17 -4.48 12.45
CA ILE A 10 8.89 -4.31 13.11
C ILE A 10 7.81 -4.47 12.03
N THR A 11 6.80 -5.29 12.28
CA THR A 11 5.67 -5.46 11.38
C THR A 11 4.47 -4.70 11.92
N LEU A 12 3.98 -3.73 11.15
CA LEU A 12 2.76 -2.99 11.42
C LEU A 12 1.62 -3.62 10.63
N LEU A 13 0.55 -3.98 11.32
CA LEU A 13 -0.69 -4.52 10.76
C LEU A 13 -1.85 -3.65 11.21
N PHE A 14 -2.82 -3.45 10.33
CA PHE A 14 -4.05 -2.71 10.64
C PHE A 14 -5.22 -3.68 10.80
N ALA A 15 -6.04 -3.45 11.83
CA ALA A 15 -7.13 -4.36 12.17
C ALA A 15 -8.21 -4.46 11.08
N ASN A 16 -8.39 -3.40 10.27
CA ASN A 16 -9.32 -3.35 9.15
C ASN A 16 -8.71 -3.84 7.82
N ALA A 17 -7.42 -4.17 7.78
CA ALA A 17 -6.73 -4.67 6.59
C ALA A 17 -6.61 -6.20 6.66
N ALA A 18 -7.72 -6.89 6.34
CA ALA A 18 -7.82 -8.35 6.46
C ALA A 18 -7.14 -9.12 5.31
N THR A 19 -6.66 -8.46 4.27
CA THR A 19 -6.02 -9.08 3.10
C THR A 19 -4.54 -9.39 3.36
N ILE A 20 -4.27 -10.14 4.41
CA ILE A 20 -2.93 -10.47 4.87
C ILE A 20 -2.79 -11.96 5.16
N ASN A 21 -1.60 -12.50 4.91
CA ASN A 21 -1.20 -13.83 5.32
C ASN A 21 0.29 -13.86 5.71
N SER A 22 0.71 -14.95 6.35
CA SER A 22 2.10 -15.13 6.79
C SER A 22 3.11 -15.10 5.64
N THR A 23 2.71 -15.53 4.44
CA THR A 23 3.58 -15.52 3.26
C THR A 23 3.96 -14.09 2.86
N LEU A 24 3.02 -13.14 2.87
CA LEU A 24 3.28 -11.73 2.56
C LEU A 24 4.20 -11.09 3.62
N ILE A 25 3.95 -11.36 4.90
CA ILE A 25 4.81 -10.87 5.99
C ILE A 25 6.24 -11.41 5.82
N ASN A 26 6.38 -12.71 5.59
CA ASN A 26 7.69 -13.36 5.42
C ASN A 26 8.43 -12.83 4.17
N LYS A 27 7.73 -12.55 3.06
CA LYS A 27 8.33 -11.87 1.90
C LYS A 27 8.96 -10.54 2.31
N GLY A 28 8.25 -9.72 3.08
CA GLY A 28 8.75 -8.42 3.55
C GLY A 28 9.98 -8.56 4.45
N ILE A 29 9.93 -9.46 5.44
CA ILE A 29 11.08 -9.74 6.33
C ILE A 29 12.29 -10.19 5.51
N ASN A 30 12.08 -11.12 4.56
CA ASN A 30 13.17 -11.64 3.73
C ASN A 30 13.77 -10.57 2.82
N LEU A 31 12.98 -9.66 2.25
CA LEU A 31 13.48 -8.53 1.45
C LEU A 31 14.40 -7.63 2.29
N LEU A 32 13.99 -7.30 3.51
CA LEU A 32 14.79 -6.49 4.39
C LEU A 32 16.06 -7.22 4.88
N ASN A 33 15.99 -8.52 5.14
CA ASN A 33 17.16 -9.31 5.54
C ASN A 33 18.20 -9.42 4.41
N LYS A 34 17.76 -9.51 3.16
CA LYS A 34 18.64 -9.63 1.98
C LYS A 34 19.30 -8.32 1.57
N SER A 35 18.73 -7.17 1.91
CA SER A 35 19.25 -5.88 1.45
C SER A 35 19.08 -4.79 2.48
N LEU A 36 20.19 -4.19 2.88
CA LEU A 36 20.22 -3.01 3.76
C LEU A 36 19.79 -1.71 3.04
N TYR A 37 19.62 -1.76 1.72
CA TYR A 37 19.18 -0.62 0.90
C TYR A 37 17.78 -0.14 1.29
N PHE A 38 16.85 -1.07 1.57
CA PHE A 38 15.47 -0.73 1.87
C PHE A 38 15.27 -0.32 3.33
N ASP A 39 14.44 0.68 3.52
CA ASP A 39 13.95 1.14 4.82
C ASP A 39 12.78 0.28 5.29
N SER A 40 11.91 -0.10 4.37
CA SER A 40 10.73 -0.92 4.62
C SER A 40 10.38 -1.78 3.41
N ALA A 41 9.50 -2.75 3.63
CA ALA A 41 8.80 -3.52 2.60
C ALA A 41 7.30 -3.51 2.94
N VAL A 42 6.47 -3.04 2.00
CA VAL A 42 5.04 -2.85 2.22
C VAL A 42 4.23 -3.59 1.17
N THR A 43 3.06 -4.09 1.56
CA THR A 43 2.13 -4.69 0.61
C THR A 43 1.56 -3.62 -0.30
N THR A 44 1.51 -3.96 -1.59
CA THR A 44 1.01 -3.04 -2.63
C THR A 44 0.04 -3.77 -3.55
N SER A 45 -0.93 -3.03 -4.03
CA SER A 45 -1.88 -3.48 -5.04
C SER A 45 -1.96 -2.50 -6.20
N VAL A 46 -2.26 -3.01 -7.39
CA VAL A 46 -2.40 -2.19 -8.60
C VAL A 46 -3.84 -1.74 -8.74
N TYR A 47 -4.06 -0.43 -8.64
CA TYR A 47 -5.37 0.20 -8.74
C TYR A 47 -5.39 1.30 -9.80
N ASN A 48 -5.23 0.92 -11.07
CA ASN A 48 -5.12 1.88 -12.18
C ASN A 48 -6.34 2.82 -12.32
N MET A 49 -7.54 2.36 -11.95
CA MET A 49 -8.73 3.21 -11.97
C MET A 49 -8.71 4.35 -10.94
N TRP A 50 -7.93 4.21 -9.87
CA TRP A 50 -7.76 5.20 -8.79
C TRP A 50 -6.49 6.06 -8.98
N SER A 51 -5.88 6.00 -10.16
CA SER A 51 -4.67 6.77 -10.46
C SER A 51 -4.86 8.27 -10.16
N PRO A 52 -3.89 8.92 -9.51
CA PRO A 52 -3.94 10.35 -9.21
C PRO A 52 -4.16 11.23 -10.44
N VAL A 53 -3.70 10.82 -11.63
CA VAL A 53 -3.91 11.58 -12.88
C VAL A 53 -5.38 11.61 -13.32
N ARG A 54 -6.20 10.68 -12.84
CA ARG A 54 -7.65 10.63 -13.08
C ARG A 54 -8.45 11.36 -12.01
N ALA A 55 -7.83 11.67 -10.88
CA ALA A 55 -8.50 12.31 -9.76
C ALA A 55 -8.92 13.74 -10.11
N ARG A 56 -10.06 14.16 -9.57
CA ARG A 56 -10.61 15.49 -9.73
C ARG A 56 -10.98 16.07 -8.38
N VAL A 57 -10.90 17.37 -8.25
CA VAL A 57 -11.44 18.13 -7.13
C VAL A 57 -12.65 18.93 -7.59
N LYS A 58 -13.64 19.05 -6.74
CA LYS A 58 -14.84 19.85 -7.00
C LYS A 58 -14.60 21.28 -6.49
N ASN A 59 -14.75 22.26 -7.37
CA ASN A 59 -14.69 23.66 -6.97
C ASN A 59 -16.02 24.17 -6.40
N LYS A 60 -16.04 25.43 -5.91
CA LYS A 60 -17.24 26.07 -5.33
C LYS A 60 -18.43 26.16 -6.32
N LYS A 61 -18.17 26.14 -7.63
CA LYS A 61 -19.20 26.19 -8.68
C LYS A 61 -19.64 24.78 -9.12
N ASN A 62 -19.33 23.72 -8.36
CA ASN A 62 -19.64 22.32 -8.67
C ASN A 62 -18.95 21.79 -9.95
N CYS A 63 -17.90 22.45 -10.43
CA CYS A 63 -17.11 21.97 -11.58
C CYS A 63 -15.97 21.08 -11.12
N LEU A 64 -15.68 20.02 -11.91
CA LEU A 64 -14.56 19.11 -11.68
C LEU A 64 -13.28 19.69 -12.30
N MET A 65 -12.28 19.89 -11.46
CA MET A 65 -10.95 20.36 -11.84
C MET A 65 -9.92 19.24 -11.66
N PRO A 66 -8.84 19.17 -12.47
CA PRO A 66 -7.77 18.20 -12.25
C PRO A 66 -7.21 18.30 -10.84
N PHE A 67 -6.99 17.15 -10.18
CA PHE A 67 -6.31 17.11 -8.88
C PHE A 67 -4.82 17.44 -9.02
N LEU A 68 -4.16 16.83 -10.01
CA LEU A 68 -2.78 17.14 -10.36
C LEU A 68 -2.74 18.17 -11.50
N PRO A 69 -1.78 19.10 -11.50
CA PRO A 69 -1.56 19.99 -12.63
C PRO A 69 -1.31 19.19 -13.92
N LEU A 70 -2.01 19.52 -15.01
CA LEU A 70 -1.91 18.79 -16.30
C LEU A 70 -0.46 18.71 -16.83
N LYS A 71 0.36 19.73 -16.54
CA LYS A 71 1.80 19.75 -16.91
C LYS A 71 2.63 18.61 -16.29
N VAL A 72 2.12 17.94 -15.24
CA VAL A 72 2.77 16.78 -14.63
C VAL A 72 2.53 15.51 -15.46
N ILE A 73 1.52 15.53 -16.34
CA ILE A 73 1.17 14.41 -17.21
C ILE A 73 1.99 14.56 -18.48
N SER A 74 3.21 14.02 -18.46
CA SER A 74 4.16 14.15 -19.60
C SER A 74 4.05 13.02 -20.63
N ASN A 75 3.22 11.99 -20.39
CA ASN A 75 3.07 10.88 -21.31
C ASN A 75 2.12 11.26 -22.47
N PRO A 76 2.64 11.36 -23.72
CA PRO A 76 1.84 11.74 -24.88
C PRO A 76 0.78 10.67 -25.24
N ASN A 77 0.96 9.43 -24.78
CA ASN A 77 0.03 8.32 -25.02
C ASN A 77 -1.07 8.23 -23.94
N PHE A 78 -1.06 9.14 -22.98
CA PHE A 78 -2.09 9.18 -21.96
C PHE A 78 -3.47 9.48 -22.56
N ASN A 79 -4.41 8.56 -22.37
CA ASN A 79 -5.77 8.64 -22.90
C ASN A 79 -6.80 8.14 -21.88
N CYS A 80 -8.02 7.83 -22.31
CA CYS A 80 -9.09 7.33 -21.44
C CYS A 80 -8.91 5.87 -21.01
N ASP A 81 -8.03 5.10 -21.65
CA ASP A 81 -7.78 3.71 -21.27
C ASP A 81 -7.18 3.63 -19.88
N ARG A 82 -7.70 2.68 -19.09
CA ARG A 82 -7.29 2.49 -17.69
C ARG A 82 -5.78 2.31 -17.55
N ASP A 83 -5.16 1.62 -18.48
CA ASP A 83 -3.77 1.22 -18.41
C ASP A 83 -2.81 2.13 -19.20
N SER A 84 -3.33 3.21 -19.82
CA SER A 84 -2.52 4.14 -20.62
C SER A 84 -1.42 4.89 -19.84
N GLN A 85 -1.55 4.98 -18.52
CA GLN A 85 -0.56 5.58 -17.61
C GLN A 85 0.48 4.59 -17.06
N GLY A 86 0.39 3.29 -17.41
CA GLY A 86 1.14 2.22 -16.77
C GLY A 86 0.53 1.79 -15.43
N GLN A 87 1.22 0.91 -14.72
CA GLN A 87 0.72 0.38 -13.44
C GLN A 87 0.92 1.38 -12.31
N MET A 88 -0.15 1.64 -11.56
CA MET A 88 -0.15 2.49 -10.37
C MET A 88 -0.24 1.61 -9.12
N TYR A 89 0.85 1.58 -8.36
CA TYR A 89 0.96 0.81 -7.13
C TYR A 89 0.53 1.66 -5.93
N PHE A 90 -0.34 1.11 -5.12
CA PHE A 90 -0.79 1.71 -3.87
C PHE A 90 -0.39 0.81 -2.71
N ALA A 91 0.12 1.40 -1.63
CA ALA A 91 0.23 0.70 -0.36
C ALA A 91 -1.20 0.34 0.09
N ASP A 92 -1.50 -0.96 0.14
CA ASP A 92 -2.85 -1.46 0.41
C ASP A 92 -3.13 -1.68 1.90
N MET A 93 -2.21 -1.23 2.74
CA MET A 93 -2.28 -1.22 4.20
C MET A 93 -2.35 -2.61 4.87
N SER A 94 -2.24 -3.71 4.10
CA SER A 94 -2.31 -5.07 4.67
C SER A 94 -1.13 -5.35 5.59
N ALA A 95 0.10 -5.03 5.18
CA ALA A 95 1.27 -5.11 6.04
C ALA A 95 2.37 -4.11 5.68
N SER A 96 3.05 -3.61 6.69
CA SER A 96 4.27 -2.83 6.56
C SER A 96 5.35 -3.42 7.44
N VAL A 97 6.42 -3.98 6.85
CA VAL A 97 7.59 -4.47 7.56
C VAL A 97 8.65 -3.37 7.49
N VAL A 98 9.02 -2.79 8.62
CA VAL A 98 9.86 -1.60 8.68
C VAL A 98 11.10 -1.83 9.54
N ARG A 99 12.18 -1.11 9.27
CA ARG A 99 13.33 -1.06 10.16
C ARG A 99 13.08 -0.11 11.34
N PRO A 100 13.59 -0.39 12.55
CA PRO A 100 13.42 0.48 13.73
C PRO A 100 13.78 1.94 13.45
N ARG A 101 14.84 2.19 12.67
CA ARG A 101 15.29 3.56 12.30
C ARG A 101 14.20 4.42 11.65
N CYS A 102 13.22 3.79 10.99
CA CYS A 102 12.11 4.53 10.33
C CYS A 102 11.16 5.12 11.36
N LEU A 103 10.96 4.42 12.49
CA LEU A 103 10.10 4.88 13.58
C LEU A 103 10.85 5.88 14.48
N GLU A 104 12.14 5.71 14.66
CA GLU A 104 13.00 6.62 15.43
C GLU A 104 13.08 8.00 14.77
N ASN A 105 13.04 8.05 13.44
CA ASN A 105 13.16 9.30 12.66
C ASN A 105 12.12 9.42 11.54
N MET A 106 10.83 9.42 11.91
CA MET A 106 9.72 9.55 10.95
C MET A 106 9.73 10.86 10.15
N LYS A 107 10.41 11.93 10.63
CA LYS A 107 10.50 13.20 9.89
C LYS A 107 11.11 13.05 8.51
N ASN A 108 11.98 12.07 8.34
CA ASN A 108 12.68 11.78 7.08
C ASN A 108 11.88 10.89 6.12
N GLY A 109 10.76 10.32 6.56
CA GLY A 109 9.92 9.44 5.75
C GLY A 109 9.07 10.20 4.72
N LEU A 110 8.65 9.49 3.67
CA LEU A 110 7.76 10.02 2.64
C LEU A 110 6.33 10.14 3.18
N PRO A 111 5.66 11.30 2.99
CA PRO A 111 4.23 11.41 3.31
C PRO A 111 3.38 10.51 2.38
N PRO A 112 2.18 10.13 2.80
CA PRO A 112 1.59 10.35 4.12
C PRO A 112 2.09 9.38 5.20
N GLN A 113 2.56 8.18 4.83
CA GLN A 113 2.96 7.12 5.75
C GLN A 113 4.46 7.20 6.08
N LYS A 114 4.84 8.20 6.84
CA LYS A 114 6.26 8.50 7.13
C LYS A 114 7.02 7.36 7.82
N TRP A 115 6.33 6.46 8.51
CA TRP A 115 6.95 5.26 9.13
C TRP A 115 7.54 4.28 8.11
N MET A 116 7.18 4.36 6.84
CA MET A 116 7.72 3.51 5.79
C MET A 116 9.14 3.94 5.35
N GLY A 117 9.62 5.10 5.77
CA GLY A 117 10.92 5.65 5.35
C GLY A 117 10.88 6.22 3.93
N ARG A 118 11.98 6.11 3.20
CA ARG A 118 12.13 6.66 1.84
C ARG A 118 12.37 5.59 0.78
N LYS A 119 13.06 4.51 1.14
CA LYS A 119 13.43 3.41 0.25
C LYS A 119 12.53 2.22 0.54
N ILE A 120 11.35 2.23 -0.07
CA ILE A 120 10.26 1.31 0.21
C ILE A 120 10.25 0.21 -0.86
N ALA A 121 10.39 -1.05 -0.44
CA ALA A 121 10.22 -2.20 -1.32
C ALA A 121 8.73 -2.56 -1.43
N SER A 122 8.29 -2.92 -2.62
CA SER A 122 6.94 -3.42 -2.87
C SER A 122 6.84 -4.92 -2.61
N ILE A 123 5.76 -5.33 -1.95
CA ILE A 123 5.32 -6.72 -1.82
C ILE A 123 3.97 -6.81 -2.52
N ASP A 124 3.92 -7.44 -3.67
CA ASP A 124 2.69 -7.58 -4.43
C ASP A 124 1.68 -8.47 -3.68
N SER A 125 0.50 -7.90 -3.37
CA SER A 125 -0.57 -8.55 -2.59
C SER A 125 -1.81 -8.89 -3.43
N GLU A 126 -1.81 -8.59 -4.71
CA GLU A 126 -2.91 -8.90 -5.65
C GLU A 126 -4.29 -8.43 -5.16
N ASN A 127 -4.52 -7.12 -5.17
CA ASN A 127 -5.79 -6.49 -4.80
C ASN A 127 -6.14 -6.53 -3.29
N GLY A 128 -5.12 -6.49 -2.45
CA GLY A 128 -5.31 -6.26 -1.02
C GLY A 128 -5.90 -4.87 -0.75
N CYS A 129 -6.72 -4.75 0.28
CA CYS A 129 -7.27 -3.47 0.73
C CYS A 129 -7.63 -3.50 2.21
N ASP A 130 -7.73 -2.33 2.80
CA ASP A 130 -8.38 -2.12 4.08
C ASP A 130 -9.88 -1.87 3.91
N ILE A 131 -10.64 -2.11 4.98
CA ILE A 131 -12.09 -1.94 5.00
C ILE A 131 -12.41 -0.67 5.77
N ASP A 132 -12.74 0.39 5.05
CA ASP A 132 -13.26 1.65 5.60
C ASP A 132 -14.77 1.77 5.40
N TYR A 133 -15.32 1.08 4.39
CA TYR A 133 -16.72 1.12 4.01
C TYR A 133 -17.28 -0.28 3.77
N GLU A 134 -18.56 -0.45 4.07
CA GLU A 134 -19.25 -1.74 3.92
C GLU A 134 -19.17 -2.33 2.51
N TRP A 135 -19.21 -1.50 1.48
CA TRP A 135 -19.11 -1.94 0.08
C TRP A 135 -17.75 -2.59 -0.28
N GLN A 136 -16.73 -2.43 0.55
CA GLN A 136 -15.42 -3.07 0.36
C GLN A 136 -15.39 -4.52 0.85
N ILE A 137 -16.31 -4.91 1.74
CA ILE A 137 -16.36 -6.26 2.33
C ILE A 137 -16.36 -7.37 1.29
N PRO A 138 -17.20 -7.33 0.21
CA PRO A 138 -17.20 -8.39 -0.80
C PRO A 138 -15.85 -8.60 -1.50
N SER A 139 -15.08 -7.52 -1.71
CA SER A 139 -13.73 -7.59 -2.30
C SER A 139 -12.74 -8.29 -1.37
N VAL A 140 -12.82 -7.98 -0.08
CA VAL A 140 -11.98 -8.64 0.94
C VAL A 140 -12.36 -10.10 1.11
N GLU A 141 -13.64 -10.43 1.14
CA GLU A 141 -14.10 -11.83 1.17
C GLU A 141 -13.63 -12.63 -0.05
N PHE A 142 -13.68 -12.02 -1.24
CA PHE A 142 -13.14 -12.64 -2.46
C PHE A 142 -11.66 -12.94 -2.31
N TRP A 143 -10.88 -11.96 -1.82
CA TRP A 143 -9.45 -12.12 -1.61
C TRP A 143 -9.16 -13.24 -0.59
N LEU A 144 -9.87 -13.26 0.54
CA LEU A 144 -9.72 -14.29 1.57
C LEU A 144 -9.99 -15.69 1.01
N LYS A 145 -11.10 -15.87 0.27
CA LYS A 145 -11.44 -17.14 -0.38
C LYS A 145 -10.34 -17.59 -1.36
N LYS A 146 -9.86 -16.67 -2.21
CA LYS A 146 -8.78 -16.93 -3.18
C LYS A 146 -7.49 -17.37 -2.49
N ASN A 147 -7.21 -16.86 -1.29
CA ASN A 147 -6.02 -17.20 -0.50
C ASN A 147 -6.24 -18.35 0.50
N GLY A 148 -7.32 -19.14 0.33
CA GLY A 148 -7.54 -20.38 1.08
C GLY A 148 -8.17 -20.20 2.46
N PHE A 149 -8.61 -19.01 2.82
CA PHE A 149 -9.34 -18.79 4.08
C PHE A 149 -10.78 -19.29 3.97
N LYS A 150 -11.21 -20.05 4.98
CA LYS A 150 -12.61 -20.51 5.10
C LYS A 150 -13.43 -19.42 5.78
N ILE A 151 -14.38 -18.86 5.07
CA ILE A 151 -15.37 -17.93 5.64
C ILE A 151 -16.50 -18.78 6.20
N LYS A 152 -16.74 -18.72 7.53
CA LYS A 152 -17.92 -19.35 8.12
C LYS A 152 -19.15 -18.59 7.62
N SER A 153 -20.10 -19.30 7.00
CA SER A 153 -21.44 -18.74 6.76
C SER A 153 -22.06 -18.36 8.12
N ARG A 154 -22.56 -17.16 8.18
CA ARG A 154 -23.36 -16.71 9.32
C ARG A 154 -24.71 -17.42 9.33
#